data_925bd917577e1ba71919dec17f1b6f2b
#
_entry.id   925bd917577e1ba71919dec17f1b6f2b
#
_cell.length_a   1.000
_cell.length_b   1.000
_cell.length_c   1.000
_cell.angle_alpha   90.00
_cell.angle_beta   90.00
_cell.angle_gamma   90.00
#
_symmetry.space_group_name_H-M   'P 1'
#
loop_
_entity.id
_entity.type
_entity.pdbx_description
1 polymer ?
#
loop_
_entity_poly.entity_id
_entity_poly.type
_entity_poly.pdbx_seq_one_letter_code
_entity_poly.pdbx_strand_id
1 'polypeptide(L)'
;MKKKIFSYQQIVLFVTSLSFCFYLLGYENFNFSNQSWLINGDLAQYQLGWKFYQEDIWRFPLGLNPNYGITNSSSIIYSDSIPLLAIFFKIFKNFLFEDFQYFSFWIFICIYLQALFSFKIIYYLTKNIPYSLISSLFFIFSTI
;
A
#
# COMPACT_ATOMS: atom_id res chain seq x y z
N MET A 1 13.36 -4.44 -30.26
CA MET A 1 12.16 -5.25 -29.97
C MET A 1 12.01 -5.65 -28.50
N LYS A 2 13.05 -6.07 -27.77
CA LYS A 2 12.95 -6.51 -26.35
C LYS A 2 12.35 -5.47 -25.37
N LYS A 3 12.63 -4.17 -25.55
CA LYS A 3 12.10 -3.10 -24.67
C LYS A 3 10.58 -2.90 -24.76
N LYS A 4 9.96 -3.04 -25.94
CA LYS A 4 8.51 -2.88 -26.12
C LYS A 4 7.69 -4.03 -25.52
N ILE A 5 8.21 -5.25 -25.60
CA ILE A 5 7.54 -6.44 -25.05
C ILE A 5 7.46 -6.37 -23.51
N PHE A 6 8.54 -5.93 -22.88
CA PHE A 6 8.57 -5.77 -21.41
C PHE A 6 7.60 -4.68 -20.91
N SER A 7 7.41 -3.62 -21.70
CA SER A 7 6.43 -2.55 -21.38
C SER A 7 4.97 -3.06 -21.41
N TYR A 8 4.58 -3.86 -22.40
CA TYR A 8 3.23 -4.40 -22.49
C TYR A 8 2.86 -5.31 -21.31
N GLN A 9 3.77 -6.17 -20.89
CA GLN A 9 3.56 -7.07 -19.75
C GLN A 9 3.38 -6.29 -18.45
N GLN A 10 4.15 -5.23 -18.23
CA GLN A 10 3.98 -4.37 -17.06
C GLN A 10 2.61 -3.70 -17.05
N ILE A 11 2.11 -3.26 -18.21
CA ILE A 11 0.76 -2.69 -18.32
C ILE A 11 -0.30 -3.73 -17.97
N VAL A 12 -0.19 -4.95 -18.49
CA VAL A 12 -1.12 -6.04 -18.17
C VAL A 12 -1.12 -6.33 -16.66
N LEU A 13 0.04 -6.48 -16.05
CA LEU A 13 0.17 -6.72 -14.61
C LEU A 13 -0.38 -5.57 -13.78
N PHE A 14 -0.15 -4.33 -14.20
CA PHE A 14 -0.69 -3.16 -13.53
C PHE A 14 -2.21 -3.12 -13.59
N VAL A 15 -2.80 -3.32 -14.77
CA VAL A 15 -4.26 -3.32 -14.94
C VAL A 15 -4.92 -4.46 -14.18
N THR A 16 -4.36 -5.66 -14.23
CA THR A 16 -4.91 -6.82 -13.47
C THR A 16 -4.82 -6.60 -11.97
N SER A 17 -3.70 -6.09 -11.47
CA SER A 17 -3.53 -5.77 -10.05
C SER A 17 -4.49 -4.69 -9.59
N LEU A 18 -4.69 -3.64 -10.40
CA LEU A 18 -5.63 -2.56 -10.09
C LEU A 18 -7.08 -3.06 -10.10
N SER A 19 -7.45 -3.86 -11.09
CA SER A 19 -8.79 -4.46 -11.17
C SER A 19 -9.06 -5.38 -9.97
N PHE A 20 -8.07 -6.14 -9.55
CA PHE A 20 -8.17 -7.00 -8.38
C PHE A 20 -8.29 -6.19 -7.07
N CYS A 21 -7.54 -5.10 -6.94
CA CYS A 21 -7.69 -4.19 -5.81
C CYS A 21 -9.09 -3.57 -5.74
N PHE A 22 -9.66 -3.16 -6.88
CA PHE A 22 -11.04 -2.65 -6.92
C PHE A 22 -12.07 -3.72 -6.55
N TYR A 23 -11.82 -4.97 -6.92
CA TYR A 23 -12.66 -6.10 -6.51
C TYR A 23 -12.61 -6.33 -5.00
N LEU A 24 -11.40 -6.28 -4.39
CA LEU A 24 -11.19 -6.53 -2.97
C LEU A 24 -11.72 -5.40 -2.08
N LEU A 25 -11.37 -4.16 -2.42
CA LEU A 25 -11.60 -3.01 -1.54
C LEU A 25 -12.89 -2.25 -1.91
N GLY A 26 -13.35 -2.37 -3.16
CA GLY A 26 -14.33 -1.46 -3.73
C GLY A 26 -13.70 -0.14 -4.18
N TYR A 27 -14.26 0.48 -5.22
CA TYR A 27 -13.72 1.71 -5.80
C TYR A 27 -13.78 2.91 -4.84
N GLU A 28 -14.77 2.93 -3.93
CA GLU A 28 -14.97 4.01 -2.98
C GLU A 28 -13.81 4.14 -1.98
N ASN A 29 -13.15 3.03 -1.65
CA ASN A 29 -12.06 2.99 -0.70
C ASN A 29 -10.71 3.43 -1.31
N PHE A 30 -10.65 3.63 -2.63
CA PHE A 30 -9.54 4.31 -3.30
C PHE A 30 -9.62 5.84 -3.21
N ASN A 31 -10.73 6.38 -2.73
CA ASN A 31 -10.78 7.78 -2.37
C ASN A 31 -9.91 8.02 -1.12
N PHE A 32 -8.88 8.84 -1.26
CA PHE A 32 -7.95 9.14 -0.18
C PHE A 32 -8.58 9.87 1.01
N SER A 33 -9.81 10.39 0.87
CA SER A 33 -10.59 10.98 1.97
C SER A 33 -11.55 9.98 2.62
N ASN A 34 -11.71 8.79 2.07
CA ASN A 34 -12.61 7.80 2.64
C ASN A 34 -11.90 6.96 3.69
N GLN A 35 -12.21 7.23 4.95
CA GLN A 35 -11.71 6.46 6.10
C GLN A 35 -12.72 5.44 6.64
N SER A 36 -13.95 5.39 6.12
CA SER A 36 -15.04 4.60 6.69
C SER A 36 -14.71 3.10 6.83
N TRP A 37 -13.95 2.56 5.90
CA TRP A 37 -13.53 1.16 5.91
C TRP A 37 -12.37 0.86 6.89
N LEU A 38 -11.69 1.90 7.37
CA LEU A 38 -10.55 1.81 8.29
C LEU A 38 -10.97 2.01 9.76
N ILE A 39 -12.22 2.34 10.05
CA ILE A 39 -12.67 2.72 11.41
C ILE A 39 -12.91 1.49 12.29
N ASN A 40 -13.02 0.29 11.73
CA ASN A 40 -13.40 -0.92 12.44
C ASN A 40 -12.24 -1.90 12.63
N GLY A 41 -12.21 -2.54 13.80
CA GLY A 41 -11.24 -3.60 14.10
C GLY A 41 -9.81 -3.11 14.10
N ASP A 42 -8.91 -3.97 13.66
CA ASP A 42 -7.47 -3.71 13.65
C ASP A 42 -7.06 -2.58 12.69
N LEU A 43 -7.85 -2.36 11.64
CA LEU A 43 -7.59 -1.29 10.68
C LEU A 43 -7.71 0.10 11.32
N ALA A 44 -8.55 0.25 12.34
CA ALA A 44 -8.68 1.49 13.08
C ALA A 44 -7.38 1.90 13.77
N GLN A 45 -6.61 0.93 14.26
CA GLN A 45 -5.30 1.20 14.85
C GLN A 45 -4.33 1.80 13.83
N TYR A 46 -4.33 1.31 12.60
CA TYR A 46 -3.46 1.82 11.54
C TYR A 46 -3.80 3.27 11.19
N GLN A 47 -5.08 3.55 11.01
CA GLN A 47 -5.54 4.90 10.68
C GLN A 47 -5.35 5.88 11.83
N LEU A 48 -5.68 5.51 13.05
CA LEU A 48 -5.45 6.35 14.23
C LEU A 48 -3.97 6.63 14.45
N GLY A 49 -3.12 5.60 14.32
CA GLY A 49 -1.67 5.78 14.41
C GLY A 49 -1.15 6.79 13.41
N TRP A 50 -1.62 6.73 12.15
CA TRP A 50 -1.28 7.70 11.12
C TRP A 50 -1.80 9.09 11.46
N LYS A 51 -3.07 9.24 11.86
CA LYS A 51 -3.68 10.54 12.16
C LYS A 51 -2.93 11.28 13.26
N PHE A 52 -2.67 10.62 14.38
CA PHE A 52 -1.88 11.20 15.47
C PHE A 52 -0.47 11.58 15.02
N TYR A 53 0.16 10.74 14.21
CA TYR A 53 1.50 11.00 13.69
C TYR A 53 1.53 12.18 12.70
N GLN A 54 0.52 12.30 11.85
CA GLN A 54 0.38 13.41 10.89
C GLN A 54 0.24 14.75 11.60
N GLU A 55 -0.56 14.82 12.67
CA GLU A 55 -0.84 16.05 13.40
C GLU A 55 0.31 16.51 14.29
N ASP A 56 1.11 15.57 14.81
CA ASP A 56 2.22 15.88 15.71
C ASP A 56 3.34 16.69 15.01
N ILE A 57 4.19 17.31 15.83
CA ILE A 57 5.43 17.94 15.37
C ILE A 57 6.44 16.87 14.93
N TRP A 58 7.47 17.29 14.20
CA TRP A 58 8.61 16.43 13.91
C TRP A 58 9.42 16.16 15.19
N ARG A 59 9.71 14.90 15.46
CA ARG A 59 10.50 14.46 16.60
C ARG A 59 11.65 13.55 16.15
N PHE A 60 12.66 13.44 16.98
CA PHE A 60 13.76 12.51 16.80
C PHE A 60 13.81 11.52 17.96
N PRO A 61 13.99 10.20 17.72
CA PRO A 61 14.08 9.52 16.41
C PRO A 61 12.78 9.64 15.59
N LEU A 62 12.96 9.64 14.25
CA LEU A 62 11.83 9.70 13.33
C LEU A 62 10.86 8.53 13.62
N GLY A 63 9.57 8.83 13.65
CA GLY A 63 8.55 7.83 13.93
C GLY A 63 8.01 7.86 15.36
N LEU A 64 8.54 8.68 16.26
CA LEU A 64 7.92 8.92 17.56
C LEU A 64 6.50 9.45 17.38
N ASN A 65 5.55 8.88 18.12
CA ASN A 65 4.13 9.22 18.10
C ASN A 65 3.59 9.27 19.54
N PRO A 66 4.07 10.23 20.36
CA PRO A 66 3.79 10.25 21.79
C PRO A 66 2.33 10.55 22.13
N ASN A 67 1.59 11.14 21.22
CA ASN A 67 0.17 11.46 21.40
C ASN A 67 -0.73 10.25 21.11
N TYR A 68 -0.19 9.18 20.50
CA TYR A 68 -0.89 7.92 20.30
C TYR A 68 -0.71 7.02 21.52
N GLY A 69 -1.78 6.85 22.29
CA GLY A 69 -1.80 6.12 23.56
C GLY A 69 -1.92 7.06 24.78
N ILE A 70 -2.80 6.69 25.71
CA ILE A 70 -3.21 7.58 26.81
C ILE A 70 -2.10 7.75 27.86
N THR A 71 -1.39 6.66 28.18
CA THR A 71 -0.45 6.62 29.30
C THR A 71 1.00 6.41 28.89
N ASN A 72 1.23 5.80 27.76
CA ASN A 72 2.57 5.46 27.28
C ASN A 72 2.79 6.04 25.90
N SER A 73 3.82 6.86 25.75
CA SER A 73 4.29 7.30 24.45
C SER A 73 4.54 6.11 23.54
N SER A 74 4.10 6.20 22.28
CA SER A 74 4.26 5.16 21.30
C SER A 74 5.09 5.63 20.10
N SER A 75 5.28 4.76 19.16
CA SER A 75 5.89 5.04 17.86
C SER A 75 4.97 4.55 16.75
N ILE A 76 5.05 5.19 15.59
CA ILE A 76 4.31 4.79 14.39
C ILE A 76 4.58 3.32 13.98
N ILE A 77 5.71 2.76 14.41
CA ILE A 77 6.08 1.36 14.18
C ILE A 77 5.10 0.41 14.88
N TYR A 78 4.64 0.78 16.09
CA TYR A 78 3.76 -0.08 16.90
C TYR A 78 2.27 0.04 16.54
N SER A 79 1.92 0.98 15.67
CA SER A 79 0.54 1.13 15.18
C SER A 79 0.31 0.50 13.81
N ASP A 80 1.30 -0.22 13.26
CA ASP A 80 1.27 -0.84 11.93
C ASP A 80 0.86 0.10 10.78
N SER A 81 1.05 1.41 10.99
CA SER A 81 0.66 2.46 10.04
C SER A 81 1.65 2.64 8.90
N ILE A 82 2.40 1.59 8.54
CA ILE A 82 3.38 1.58 7.45
C ILE A 82 4.37 2.75 7.60
N PRO A 83 5.33 2.67 8.53
CA PRO A 83 6.19 3.81 8.93
C PRO A 83 6.87 4.54 7.78
N LEU A 84 7.29 3.81 6.74
CA LEU A 84 7.95 4.39 5.57
C LEU A 84 7.02 5.37 4.84
N LEU A 85 5.77 4.98 4.60
CA LEU A 85 4.79 5.85 3.94
C LEU A 85 4.31 6.95 4.87
N ALA A 86 4.13 6.65 6.16
CA ALA A 86 3.76 7.65 7.16
C ALA A 86 4.76 8.80 7.21
N ILE A 87 6.06 8.50 7.28
CA ILE A 87 7.12 9.51 7.27
C ILE A 87 7.11 10.28 5.94
N PHE A 88 6.99 9.56 4.82
CA PHE A 88 6.94 10.19 3.49
C PHE A 88 5.77 11.18 3.38
N PHE A 89 4.55 10.75 3.69
CA PHE A 89 3.38 11.62 3.59
C PHE A 89 3.37 12.74 4.63
N LYS A 90 3.96 12.55 5.80
CA LYS A 90 4.11 13.61 6.80
C LYS A 90 4.94 14.81 6.29
N ILE A 91 5.89 14.59 5.38
CA ILE A 91 6.63 15.68 4.73
C ILE A 91 5.68 16.64 4.00
N PHE A 92 4.62 16.08 3.42
CA PHE A 92 3.63 16.81 2.64
C PHE A 92 2.36 17.16 3.44
N LYS A 93 2.38 17.05 4.78
CA LYS A 93 1.18 17.21 5.62
C LYS A 93 0.38 18.47 5.34
N ASN A 94 1.06 19.59 5.02
CA ASN A 94 0.40 20.88 4.77
C ASN A 94 -0.40 20.93 3.45
N PHE A 95 -0.18 19.96 2.57
CA PHE A 95 -0.90 19.81 1.30
C PHE A 95 -1.96 18.71 1.35
N LEU A 96 -1.97 17.92 2.42
CA LEU A 96 -2.92 16.84 2.61
C LEU A 96 -4.18 17.37 3.29
N PHE A 97 -5.32 16.79 2.95
CA PHE A 97 -6.56 17.07 3.66
C PHE A 97 -6.61 16.31 5.00
N GLU A 98 -7.48 16.75 5.89
CA GLU A 98 -7.57 16.24 7.27
C GLU A 98 -7.83 14.73 7.35
N ASP A 99 -8.67 14.23 6.45
CA ASP A 99 -9.07 12.81 6.40
C ASP A 99 -8.21 11.96 5.44
N PHE A 100 -6.98 12.41 5.15
CA PHE A 100 -6.12 11.69 4.21
C PHE A 100 -5.74 10.29 4.71
N GLN A 101 -5.91 9.30 3.83
CA GLN A 101 -5.45 7.93 4.02
C GLN A 101 -4.66 7.44 2.79
N TYR A 102 -3.68 6.59 3.00
CA TYR A 102 -2.84 6.00 1.94
C TYR A 102 -2.89 4.47 1.91
N PHE A 103 -3.72 3.85 2.73
CA PHE A 103 -3.73 2.39 2.91
C PHE A 103 -4.21 1.64 1.67
N SER A 104 -5.22 2.15 0.97
CA SER A 104 -5.66 1.56 -0.30
C SER A 104 -4.56 1.60 -1.37
N PHE A 105 -3.83 2.69 -1.45
CA PHE A 105 -2.67 2.84 -2.34
C PHE A 105 -1.55 1.85 -1.97
N TRP A 106 -1.29 1.67 -0.67
CA TRP A 106 -0.32 0.69 -0.18
C TRP A 106 -0.68 -0.73 -0.57
N ILE A 107 -1.94 -1.14 -0.36
CA ILE A 107 -2.43 -2.46 -0.74
C ILE A 107 -2.25 -2.69 -2.25
N PHE A 108 -2.60 -1.69 -3.06
CA PHE A 108 -2.36 -1.75 -4.51
C PHE A 108 -0.89 -1.94 -4.85
N ILE A 109 0.01 -1.17 -4.23
CA ILE A 109 1.47 -1.32 -4.46
C ILE A 109 1.92 -2.73 -4.09
N CYS A 110 1.49 -3.28 -2.97
CA CYS A 110 1.87 -4.63 -2.54
C CYS A 110 1.44 -5.68 -3.58
N ILE A 111 0.19 -5.64 -4.02
CA ILE A 111 -0.35 -6.59 -5.02
C ILE A 111 0.37 -6.42 -6.37
N TYR A 112 0.60 -5.18 -6.81
CA TYR A 112 1.31 -4.93 -8.06
C TYR A 112 2.77 -5.40 -8.00
N LEU A 113 3.49 -5.14 -6.92
CA LEU A 113 4.87 -5.60 -6.76
C LEU A 113 4.94 -7.13 -6.66
N GLN A 114 4.00 -7.76 -5.99
CA GLN A 114 3.88 -9.21 -5.94
C GLN A 114 3.69 -9.81 -7.35
N ALA A 115 2.79 -9.24 -8.14
CA ALA A 115 2.59 -9.63 -9.54
C ALA A 115 3.85 -9.42 -10.40
N LEU A 116 4.50 -8.27 -10.24
CA LEU A 116 5.69 -7.91 -11.00
C LEU A 116 6.88 -8.82 -10.68
N PHE A 117 7.14 -9.08 -9.40
CA PHE A 117 8.27 -9.91 -8.99
C PHE A 117 8.03 -11.38 -9.31
N SER A 118 6.83 -11.91 -9.09
CA SER A 118 6.49 -13.28 -9.49
C SER A 118 6.63 -13.47 -10.99
N PHE A 119 6.15 -12.53 -11.81
CA PHE A 119 6.37 -12.57 -13.25
C PHE A 119 7.86 -12.60 -13.61
N LYS A 120 8.67 -11.73 -13.00
CA LYS A 120 10.11 -11.68 -13.29
C LYS A 120 10.83 -12.97 -12.93
N ILE A 121 10.52 -13.54 -11.77
CA ILE A 121 11.14 -14.80 -11.31
C ILE A 121 10.78 -15.94 -12.26
N ILE A 122 9.50 -16.12 -12.58
CA ILE A 122 9.05 -17.20 -13.45
C ILE A 122 9.58 -17.02 -14.87
N TYR A 123 9.61 -15.80 -15.38
CA TYR A 123 10.20 -15.51 -16.68
C TYR A 123 11.71 -15.78 -16.71
N TYR A 124 12.43 -15.48 -15.63
CA TYR A 124 13.85 -15.80 -15.54
C TYR A 124 14.09 -17.31 -15.66
N LEU A 125 13.25 -18.13 -15.04
CA LEU A 125 13.37 -19.60 -15.05
C LEU A 125 12.90 -20.23 -16.37
N THR A 126 11.77 -19.78 -16.91
CA THR A 126 11.10 -20.45 -18.03
C THR A 126 11.37 -19.84 -19.40
N LYS A 127 11.76 -18.56 -19.44
CA LYS A 127 11.87 -17.73 -20.65
C LYS A 127 10.57 -17.67 -21.48
N ASN A 128 9.46 -18.06 -20.91
CA ASN A 128 8.15 -18.13 -21.56
C ASN A 128 7.23 -17.05 -21.01
N ILE A 129 6.87 -16.07 -21.83
CA ILE A 129 6.08 -14.90 -21.43
C ILE A 129 4.64 -15.25 -21.04
N PRO A 130 3.86 -15.97 -21.90
CA PRO A 130 2.50 -16.37 -21.56
C PRO A 130 2.43 -17.16 -20.24
N TYR A 131 3.31 -18.12 -20.08
CA TYR A 131 3.37 -18.92 -18.87
C TYR A 131 3.66 -18.06 -17.63
N SER A 132 4.60 -17.14 -17.74
CA SER A 132 4.96 -16.24 -16.63
C SER A 132 3.82 -15.28 -16.26
N LEU A 133 3.05 -14.81 -17.24
CA LEU A 133 1.87 -13.97 -16.98
C LEU A 133 0.78 -14.76 -16.25
N ILE A 134 0.42 -15.92 -16.74
CA ILE A 134 -0.61 -16.78 -16.13
C ILE A 134 -0.20 -17.15 -14.70
N SER A 135 1.05 -17.59 -14.52
CA SER A 135 1.55 -17.96 -13.18
C SER A 135 1.56 -16.78 -12.21
N SER A 136 1.84 -15.54 -12.67
CA SER A 136 1.80 -14.37 -11.80
C SER A 136 0.40 -14.05 -11.28
N LEU A 137 -0.66 -14.42 -12.00
CA LEU A 137 -2.05 -14.26 -11.54
C LEU A 137 -2.34 -15.12 -10.30
N PHE A 138 -1.78 -16.32 -10.21
CA PHE A 138 -1.94 -17.14 -9.00
C PHE A 138 -1.40 -16.45 -7.76
N PHE A 139 -0.30 -15.70 -7.89
CA PHE A 139 0.24 -14.92 -6.77
C PHE A 139 -0.65 -13.73 -6.41
N ILE A 140 -1.27 -13.07 -7.39
CA ILE A 140 -2.23 -12.01 -7.12
C ILE A 140 -3.42 -12.55 -6.34
N PHE A 141 -4.01 -13.66 -6.80
CA PHE A 141 -5.23 -14.23 -6.20
C PHE A 141 -4.98 -15.00 -4.90
N SER A 142 -3.74 -15.34 -4.58
CA SER A 142 -3.38 -16.04 -3.33
C SER A 142 -3.29 -15.12 -2.11
N THR A 143 -3.51 -13.83 -2.29
CA THR A 143 -3.44 -12.82 -1.21
C THR A 143 -4.69 -12.81 -0.32
N ILE A 144 -5.66 -13.65 -0.59
CA ILE A 144 -6.93 -13.75 0.16
C ILE A 144 -6.87 -14.91 1.13
#